data_c5fefa8189efe8c2ac62b521bd2f1615
#
_entry.id   c5fefa8189efe8c2ac62b521bd2f1615
#
_cell.length_a   1.000
_cell.length_b   1.000
_cell.length_c   1.000
_cell.angle_alpha   90.00
_cell.angle_beta   90.00
_cell.angle_gamma   90.00
#
_symmetry.space_group_name_H-M   'P 1'
#
loop_
_entity.id
_entity.type
_entity.pdbx_description
1 polymer ?
#
loop_
_entity_poly.entity_id
_entity_poly.type
_entity_poly.pdbx_seq_one_letter_code
_entity_poly.pdbx_strand_id
1 'polypeptide(L)'
;MVWSPIIHRDIPVYWKVTKLLDIVSWESNSQPPKSEFIYEPKDGYIRFIQNRDYDSDNHQTYIPYTKNLSTVDRFDILMDKYGDAGAVRYGIEGAFNVALGKINVNRPNFQEYIRSFLESDGVYSYLHNSCMASTRASLNESNLSMLNVVIPDEDTLSAFQLQIRKIRESILLTNDENLQLENLRNWL
;
A
#
# COMPACT_ATOMS: atom_id res chain seq x y z
N MET A 1 19.05 -23.21 -11.60
CA MET A 1 19.18 -22.46 -10.33
C MET A 1 20.59 -21.93 -10.21
N VAL A 2 20.77 -20.75 -9.65
CA VAL A 2 22.07 -20.13 -9.35
C VAL A 2 22.02 -19.56 -7.94
N TRP A 3 23.11 -19.70 -7.20
CA TRP A 3 23.23 -19.15 -5.86
C TRP A 3 23.32 -17.63 -5.89
N SER A 4 22.46 -16.97 -5.12
CA SER A 4 22.51 -15.52 -4.91
C SER A 4 23.20 -15.19 -3.59
N PRO A 5 24.38 -14.56 -3.59
CA PRO A 5 25.06 -14.16 -2.35
C PRO A 5 24.37 -12.99 -1.65
N ILE A 6 23.49 -12.26 -2.33
CA ILE A 6 22.78 -11.10 -1.78
C ILE A 6 21.65 -11.54 -0.83
N ILE A 7 20.92 -12.58 -1.22
CA ILE A 7 19.75 -13.07 -0.46
C ILE A 7 19.99 -14.45 0.14
N HIS A 8 21.22 -15.00 0.02
CA HIS A 8 21.68 -16.28 0.57
C HIS A 8 20.77 -17.46 0.24
N ARG A 9 20.31 -17.55 -1.03
CA ARG A 9 19.52 -18.69 -1.54
C ARG A 9 19.66 -18.86 -3.04
N ASP A 10 19.26 -20.04 -3.54
CA ASP A 10 19.19 -20.30 -4.97
C ASP A 10 17.99 -19.59 -5.61
N ILE A 11 18.22 -19.01 -6.78
CA ILE A 11 17.20 -18.41 -7.65
C ILE A 11 17.31 -19.00 -9.07
N PRO A 12 16.25 -18.93 -9.89
CA PRO A 12 16.32 -19.26 -11.31
C PRO A 12 17.42 -18.45 -12.03
N VAL A 13 18.10 -19.06 -12.99
CA VAL A 13 19.29 -18.49 -13.66
C VAL A 13 19.04 -17.12 -14.29
N TYR A 14 17.81 -16.90 -14.79
CA TYR A 14 17.44 -15.65 -15.48
C TYR A 14 16.81 -14.60 -14.56
N TRP A 15 16.64 -14.91 -13.27
CA TRP A 15 16.11 -13.97 -12.31
C TRP A 15 17.23 -13.09 -11.75
N LYS A 16 16.88 -11.87 -11.35
CA LYS A 16 17.86 -10.90 -10.85
C LYS A 16 17.48 -10.48 -9.44
N VAL A 17 18.48 -10.07 -8.67
CA VAL A 17 18.27 -9.41 -7.37
C VAL A 17 18.59 -7.93 -7.54
N THR A 18 17.70 -7.07 -7.10
CA THR A 18 17.88 -5.61 -7.11
C THR A 18 17.43 -5.00 -5.78
N LYS A 19 17.85 -3.78 -5.50
CA LYS A 19 17.31 -3.04 -4.36
C LYS A 19 15.86 -2.64 -4.64
N LEU A 20 15.03 -2.67 -3.60
CA LEU A 20 13.63 -2.27 -3.75
C LEU A 20 13.50 -0.84 -4.27
N LEU A 21 14.30 0.09 -3.77
CA LEU A 21 14.27 1.50 -4.17
C LEU A 21 14.74 1.77 -5.61
N ASP A 22 15.32 0.77 -6.32
CA ASP A 22 15.61 0.90 -7.75
C ASP A 22 14.33 0.76 -8.61
N ILE A 23 13.26 0.20 -8.06
CA ILE A 23 12.03 -0.12 -8.78
C ILE A 23 10.76 0.49 -8.19
N VAL A 24 10.86 1.09 -7.00
CA VAL A 24 9.78 1.84 -6.37
C VAL A 24 10.26 3.19 -5.88
N SER A 25 9.31 4.11 -5.68
CA SER A 25 9.56 5.35 -4.96
C SER A 25 8.53 5.55 -3.85
N TRP A 26 8.95 6.28 -2.81
CA TRP A 26 8.11 6.61 -1.68
C TRP A 26 7.51 8.00 -1.85
N GLU A 27 6.20 8.10 -1.65
CA GLU A 27 5.48 9.37 -1.66
C GLU A 27 4.78 9.59 -0.31
N SER A 28 4.97 10.78 0.25
CA SER A 28 4.29 11.22 1.48
C SER A 28 3.32 12.34 1.15
N ASN A 29 2.22 12.41 1.89
CA ASN A 29 1.26 13.50 1.74
C ASN A 29 1.32 14.47 2.92
N SER A 30 0.69 15.62 2.78
CA SER A 30 0.54 16.62 3.82
C SER A 30 -0.75 16.42 4.63
N GLN A 31 -0.76 16.94 5.85
CA GLN A 31 -1.94 16.96 6.71
C GLN A 31 -2.63 18.33 6.57
N PRO A 32 -3.83 18.42 5.97
CA PRO A 32 -4.59 19.65 5.97
C PRO A 32 -5.09 19.99 7.38
N PRO A 33 -5.42 21.27 7.66
CA PRO A 33 -5.98 21.68 8.93
C PRO A 33 -7.25 20.90 9.26
N LYS A 34 -7.42 20.49 10.52
CA LYS A 34 -8.63 19.76 10.95
C LYS A 34 -9.91 20.55 10.77
N SER A 35 -9.83 21.88 10.70
CA SER A 35 -10.96 22.76 10.40
C SER A 35 -11.55 22.60 9.00
N GLU A 36 -10.78 21.98 8.08
CA GLU A 36 -11.23 21.67 6.73
C GLU A 36 -11.90 20.30 6.61
N PHE A 37 -11.89 19.51 7.68
CA PHE A 37 -12.48 18.17 7.68
C PHE A 37 -14.00 18.25 7.74
N ILE A 38 -14.65 17.48 6.86
CA ILE A 38 -16.07 17.19 6.93
C ILE A 38 -16.26 15.67 6.98
N TYR A 39 -17.41 15.22 7.43
CA TYR A 39 -17.68 13.80 7.70
C TYR A 39 -18.78 13.21 6.81
N GLU A 40 -19.22 14.01 5.84
CA GLU A 40 -20.16 13.60 4.79
C GLU A 40 -19.61 13.98 3.41
N PRO A 41 -19.91 13.21 2.35
CA PRO A 41 -19.51 13.55 1.00
C PRO A 41 -20.06 14.93 0.60
N LYS A 42 -19.25 15.73 -0.11
CA LYS A 42 -19.62 17.03 -0.62
C LYS A 42 -18.93 17.31 -1.95
N ASP A 43 -19.61 17.98 -2.87
CA ASP A 43 -19.02 18.41 -4.14
C ASP A 43 -17.75 19.24 -3.91
N GLY A 44 -16.69 18.96 -4.64
CA GLY A 44 -15.40 19.61 -4.50
C GLY A 44 -14.53 19.07 -3.34
N TYR A 45 -14.99 18.02 -2.67
CA TYR A 45 -14.22 17.33 -1.63
C TYR A 45 -13.84 15.92 -2.08
N ILE A 46 -12.76 15.39 -1.52
CA ILE A 46 -12.27 14.04 -1.75
C ILE A 46 -12.15 13.30 -0.42
N ARG A 47 -12.36 11.99 -0.40
CA ARG A 47 -12.11 11.15 0.77
C ARG A 47 -10.68 11.32 1.25
N PHE A 48 -10.51 11.48 2.56
CA PHE A 48 -9.21 11.60 3.22
C PHE A 48 -8.93 10.35 4.03
N ILE A 49 -8.19 9.44 3.43
CA ILE A 49 -7.91 8.09 3.95
C ILE A 49 -7.02 8.17 5.17
N GLN A 50 -7.43 7.51 6.24
CA GLN A 50 -6.68 7.35 7.48
C GLN A 50 -6.48 5.86 7.78
N ASN A 51 -5.47 5.52 8.59
CA ASN A 51 -5.18 4.11 8.92
C ASN A 51 -6.41 3.37 9.45
N ARG A 52 -7.22 4.02 10.30
CA ARG A 52 -8.45 3.47 10.89
C ARG A 52 -9.52 3.09 9.85
N ASP A 53 -9.49 3.68 8.66
CA ASP A 53 -10.50 3.43 7.62
C ASP A 53 -10.38 2.02 7.03
N TYR A 54 -9.25 1.34 7.27
CA TYR A 54 -9.05 -0.05 6.90
C TYR A 54 -9.62 -1.06 7.91
N ASP A 55 -9.95 -0.59 9.12
CA ASP A 55 -10.57 -1.40 10.17
C ASP A 55 -12.10 -1.21 10.18
N SER A 56 -12.58 0.00 9.81
CA SER A 56 -14.01 0.33 9.82
C SER A 56 -14.29 1.55 8.94
N ASP A 57 -15.37 1.47 8.16
CA ASP A 57 -15.86 2.58 7.31
C ASP A 57 -16.81 3.56 8.04
N ASN A 58 -16.95 3.43 9.37
CA ASN A 58 -17.94 4.16 10.16
C ASN A 58 -17.63 5.66 10.32
N HIS A 59 -16.40 6.11 10.03
CA HIS A 59 -15.97 7.49 10.27
C HIS A 59 -15.16 8.04 9.11
N GLN A 60 -15.80 8.13 7.96
CA GLN A 60 -15.17 8.69 6.77
C GLN A 60 -14.87 10.18 6.97
N THR A 61 -13.72 10.62 6.49
CA THR A 61 -13.31 12.03 6.49
C THR A 61 -13.15 12.50 5.06
N TYR A 62 -13.55 13.73 4.77
CA TYR A 62 -13.38 14.36 3.48
C TYR A 62 -12.70 15.71 3.65
N ILE A 63 -11.90 16.11 2.65
CA ILE A 63 -11.16 17.36 2.60
C ILE A 63 -11.37 18.05 1.25
N PRO A 64 -11.22 19.39 1.15
CA PRO A 64 -11.29 20.08 -0.13
C PRO A 64 -10.29 19.48 -1.13
N TYR A 65 -10.75 19.18 -2.34
CA TYR A 65 -9.88 18.73 -3.40
C TYR A 65 -8.99 19.87 -3.91
N THR A 66 -7.71 19.66 -3.98
CA THR A 66 -6.74 20.55 -4.62
C THR A 66 -5.86 19.77 -5.58
N LYS A 67 -5.39 20.44 -6.64
CA LYS A 67 -4.53 19.79 -7.67
C LYS A 67 -3.20 19.25 -7.14
N ASN A 68 -2.76 19.72 -5.98
CA ASN A 68 -1.49 19.33 -5.35
C ASN A 68 -1.63 18.19 -4.34
N LEU A 69 -2.84 17.67 -4.14
CA LEU A 69 -3.06 16.54 -3.26
C LEU A 69 -2.58 15.25 -3.93
N SER A 70 -1.75 14.51 -3.22
CA SER A 70 -1.42 13.15 -3.60
C SER A 70 -2.63 12.26 -3.37
N THR A 71 -3.04 11.55 -4.40
CA THR A 71 -4.19 10.66 -4.39
C THR A 71 -3.80 9.22 -4.71
N VAL A 72 -4.67 8.30 -4.35
CA VAL A 72 -4.54 6.88 -4.65
C VAL A 72 -5.83 6.36 -5.25
N ASP A 73 -5.71 5.38 -6.13
CA ASP A 73 -6.79 4.51 -6.53
C ASP A 73 -6.87 3.27 -5.62
N ARG A 74 -7.91 2.44 -5.81
CA ARG A 74 -8.13 1.25 -4.98
C ARG A 74 -7.03 0.19 -5.10
N PHE A 75 -6.17 0.28 -6.10
CA PHE A 75 -5.10 -0.68 -6.37
C PHE A 75 -3.71 -0.10 -6.09
N ASP A 76 -3.61 1.13 -5.68
CA ASP A 76 -2.34 1.69 -5.23
C ASP A 76 -1.89 1.01 -3.92
N ILE A 77 -0.59 1.04 -3.69
CA ILE A 77 0.03 0.46 -2.49
C ILE A 77 0.22 1.59 -1.48
N LEU A 78 -0.50 1.53 -0.38
CA LEU A 78 -0.23 2.35 0.80
C LEU A 78 0.47 1.51 1.88
N MET A 79 1.22 2.17 2.74
CA MET A 79 1.91 1.53 3.86
C MET A 79 1.77 2.37 5.13
N ASP A 80 1.42 1.73 6.23
CA ASP A 80 1.33 2.37 7.54
C ASP A 80 2.71 2.83 8.00
N LYS A 81 2.81 4.13 8.35
CA LYS A 81 4.04 4.74 8.89
C LYS A 81 4.12 4.66 10.40
N TYR A 82 2.98 4.57 11.07
CA TYR A 82 2.83 4.56 12.52
C TYR A 82 1.86 3.47 12.95
N GLY A 83 1.93 3.08 14.21
CA GLY A 83 1.07 2.03 14.77
C GLY A 83 1.49 0.67 14.24
N ASP A 84 0.80 0.18 13.23
CA ASP A 84 1.11 -1.06 12.51
C ASP A 84 2.12 -0.80 11.38
N ALA A 85 3.24 -0.15 11.73
CA ALA A 85 4.24 0.30 10.76
C ALA A 85 4.74 -0.85 9.87
N GLY A 86 4.66 -0.66 8.56
CA GLY A 86 4.99 -1.68 7.55
C GLY A 86 3.80 -2.46 7.01
N ALA A 87 2.61 -2.34 7.64
CA ALA A 87 1.40 -2.96 7.08
C ALA A 87 1.03 -2.32 5.74
N VAL A 88 0.79 -3.18 4.76
CA VAL A 88 0.37 -2.77 3.41
C VAL A 88 -1.14 -2.60 3.38
N ARG A 89 -1.60 -1.49 2.80
CA ARG A 89 -3.02 -1.13 2.65
C ARG A 89 -3.37 -0.88 1.19
N TYR A 90 -4.59 -1.22 0.79
CA TYR A 90 -5.16 -0.98 -0.54
C TYR A 90 -6.70 -1.07 -0.47
N GLY A 91 -7.39 -0.74 -1.54
CA GLY A 91 -8.85 -0.94 -1.64
C GLY A 91 -9.69 0.31 -1.41
N ILE A 92 -9.10 1.39 -0.95
CA ILE A 92 -9.78 2.68 -0.76
C ILE A 92 -9.16 3.71 -1.71
N GLU A 93 -9.99 4.52 -2.37
CA GLU A 93 -9.53 5.63 -3.22
C GLU A 93 -9.72 6.98 -2.52
N GLY A 94 -8.82 7.92 -2.79
CA GLY A 94 -8.87 9.25 -2.19
C GLY A 94 -7.49 9.87 -1.99
N ALA A 95 -7.43 10.95 -1.23
CA ALA A 95 -6.18 11.49 -0.69
C ALA A 95 -5.83 10.74 0.61
N PHE A 96 -4.56 10.55 0.90
CA PHE A 96 -4.14 9.82 2.11
C PHE A 96 -3.47 10.76 3.12
N ASN A 97 -3.57 10.42 4.40
CA ASN A 97 -3.02 11.24 5.48
C ASN A 97 -1.51 11.03 5.66
N VAL A 98 -0.89 11.86 6.51
CA VAL A 98 0.56 11.81 6.82
C VAL A 98 1.00 10.53 7.52
N ALA A 99 0.08 9.74 8.08
CA ALA A 99 0.39 8.47 8.72
C ALA A 99 0.54 7.30 7.73
N LEU A 100 0.26 7.56 6.47
CA LEU A 100 0.43 6.63 5.36
C LEU A 100 1.54 7.10 4.42
N GLY A 101 2.17 6.17 3.73
CA GLY A 101 3.08 6.42 2.63
C GLY A 101 2.63 5.64 1.41
N LYS A 102 2.66 6.27 0.22
CA LYS A 102 2.37 5.60 -1.05
C LYS A 102 3.65 5.00 -1.62
N ILE A 103 3.57 3.76 -2.06
CA ILE A 103 4.63 3.09 -2.80
C ILE A 103 4.28 3.12 -4.28
N ASN A 104 4.96 3.98 -5.03
CA ASN A 104 4.83 4.06 -6.48
C ASN A 104 5.76 3.03 -7.13
N VAL A 105 5.20 2.12 -7.91
CA VAL A 105 5.96 1.10 -8.63
C VAL A 105 6.26 1.61 -10.04
N ASN A 106 7.55 1.63 -10.43
CA ASN A 106 8.00 2.25 -11.68
C ASN A 106 7.46 1.55 -12.93
N ARG A 107 6.97 0.31 -12.81
CA ARG A 107 6.45 -0.50 -13.92
C ARG A 107 5.12 -1.15 -13.52
N PRO A 108 4.04 -0.92 -14.27
CA PRO A 108 2.70 -1.43 -13.92
C PRO A 108 2.61 -2.95 -13.75
N ASN A 109 3.37 -3.74 -14.55
CA ASN A 109 3.39 -5.19 -14.45
C ASN A 109 4.11 -5.74 -13.20
N PHE A 110 4.72 -4.86 -12.39
CA PHE A 110 5.33 -5.21 -11.10
C PHE A 110 4.42 -4.93 -9.90
N GLN A 111 3.33 -4.23 -10.09
CA GLN A 111 2.47 -3.73 -9.02
C GLN A 111 2.08 -4.83 -8.01
N GLU A 112 1.46 -5.90 -8.49
CA GLU A 112 0.99 -6.97 -7.61
C GLU A 112 2.14 -7.80 -7.04
N TYR A 113 3.22 -7.95 -7.79
CA TYR A 113 4.41 -8.65 -7.29
C TYR A 113 5.08 -7.89 -6.14
N ILE A 114 5.28 -6.59 -6.30
CA ILE A 114 5.85 -5.73 -5.25
C ILE A 114 4.92 -5.66 -4.04
N ARG A 115 3.61 -5.54 -4.24
CA ARG A 115 2.66 -5.60 -3.13
C ARG A 115 2.79 -6.91 -2.35
N SER A 116 2.77 -8.05 -3.03
CA SER A 116 2.90 -9.37 -2.39
C SER A 116 4.25 -9.55 -1.69
N PHE A 117 5.32 -8.97 -2.24
CA PHE A 117 6.62 -8.94 -1.58
C PHE A 117 6.57 -8.15 -0.27
N LEU A 118 5.98 -6.95 -0.30
CA LEU A 118 5.84 -6.08 0.89
C LEU A 118 4.91 -6.68 1.95
N GLU A 119 3.87 -7.42 1.54
CA GLU A 119 2.92 -8.13 2.42
C GLU A 119 3.53 -9.39 3.06
N SER A 120 4.70 -9.85 2.61
CA SER A 120 5.31 -11.06 3.18
C SER A 120 5.73 -10.87 4.64
N ASP A 121 5.52 -11.91 5.47
CA ASP A 121 5.81 -11.87 6.92
C ASP A 121 7.23 -11.41 7.23
N GLY A 122 8.21 -11.84 6.42
CA GLY A 122 9.61 -11.46 6.60
C GLY A 122 9.87 -9.98 6.36
N VAL A 123 9.27 -9.40 5.32
CA VAL A 123 9.41 -7.97 4.99
C VAL A 123 8.63 -7.13 6.00
N TYR A 124 7.40 -7.49 6.30
CA TYR A 124 6.62 -6.82 7.35
C TYR A 124 7.36 -6.79 8.68
N SER A 125 7.84 -7.95 9.17
CA SER A 125 8.57 -8.04 10.44
C SER A 125 9.85 -7.19 10.44
N TYR A 126 10.58 -7.18 9.32
CA TYR A 126 11.77 -6.33 9.18
C TYR A 126 11.41 -4.84 9.28
N LEU A 127 10.39 -4.38 8.54
CA LEU A 127 9.97 -2.98 8.54
C LEU A 127 9.43 -2.55 9.89
N HIS A 128 8.58 -3.37 10.50
CA HIS A 128 8.02 -3.12 11.83
C HIS A 128 9.12 -2.96 12.88
N ASN A 129 10.04 -3.91 12.95
CA ASN A 129 11.14 -3.88 13.93
C ASN A 129 12.10 -2.72 13.65
N SER A 130 12.41 -2.40 12.41
CA SER A 130 13.29 -1.27 12.06
C SER A 130 12.66 0.08 12.45
N CYS A 131 11.35 0.19 12.38
CA CYS A 131 10.61 1.35 12.83
C CYS A 131 10.67 1.48 14.37
N MET A 132 10.40 0.39 15.09
CA MET A 132 10.39 0.37 16.56
C MET A 132 11.77 0.64 17.19
N ALA A 133 12.86 0.32 16.50
CA ALA A 133 14.22 0.61 16.94
C ALA A 133 14.61 2.10 16.81
N SER A 134 13.78 2.91 16.14
CA SER A 134 14.03 4.35 15.95
C SER A 134 13.50 5.16 17.13
N THR A 135 14.22 6.21 17.54
CA THR A 135 13.76 7.19 18.55
C THR A 135 12.50 7.95 18.13
N ARG A 136 12.21 7.98 16.83
CA ARG A 136 10.93 8.42 16.26
C ARG A 136 10.35 7.23 15.48
N ALA A 137 9.47 6.49 16.13
CA ALA A 137 8.82 5.31 15.56
C ALA A 137 7.96 5.66 14.33
N SER A 138 8.61 5.98 13.21
CA SER A 138 7.97 6.34 11.94
C SER A 138 8.70 5.70 10.79
N LEU A 139 7.97 4.93 10.01
CA LEU A 139 8.48 4.36 8.76
C LEU A 139 8.64 5.44 7.68
N ASN A 140 9.70 5.34 6.91
CA ASN A 140 9.98 6.23 5.78
C ASN A 140 10.80 5.50 4.70
N GLU A 141 11.10 6.18 3.62
CA GLU A 141 11.84 5.62 2.48
C GLU A 141 13.16 4.94 2.88
N SER A 142 13.90 5.50 3.84
CA SER A 142 15.19 4.94 4.25
C SER A 142 15.08 3.53 4.84
N ASN A 143 13.93 3.17 5.44
CA ASN A 143 13.69 1.82 5.94
C ASN A 143 13.58 0.79 4.81
N LEU A 144 13.21 1.22 3.59
CA LEU A 144 13.13 0.36 2.41
C LEU A 144 14.51 0.12 1.75
N SER A 145 15.51 0.95 2.05
CA SER A 145 16.82 0.95 1.36
C SER A 145 17.61 -0.34 1.50
N MET A 146 17.38 -1.10 2.57
CA MET A 146 18.05 -2.37 2.82
C MET A 146 17.34 -3.59 2.21
N LEU A 147 16.12 -3.40 1.70
CA LEU A 147 15.35 -4.49 1.11
C LEU A 147 15.86 -4.81 -0.29
N ASN A 148 16.14 -6.09 -0.51
CA ASN A 148 16.45 -6.64 -1.82
C ASN A 148 15.29 -7.51 -2.28
N VAL A 149 14.90 -7.34 -3.53
CA VAL A 149 13.82 -8.08 -4.16
C VAL A 149 14.33 -8.91 -5.33
N VAL A 150 13.85 -10.12 -5.46
CA VAL A 150 14.12 -11.00 -6.60
C VAL A 150 13.19 -10.63 -7.73
N ILE A 151 13.70 -10.33 -8.89
CA ILE A 151 12.92 -9.97 -10.07
C ILE A 151 12.87 -11.17 -11.02
N PRO A 152 11.69 -11.79 -11.18
CA PRO A 152 11.45 -12.81 -12.19
C PRO A 152 11.63 -12.29 -13.63
N ASP A 153 11.64 -13.20 -14.60
CA ASP A 153 11.50 -12.82 -16.00
C ASP A 153 10.14 -12.16 -16.30
N GLU A 154 10.07 -11.43 -17.41
CA GLU A 154 8.90 -10.62 -17.79
C GLU A 154 7.61 -11.46 -17.99
N ASP A 155 7.72 -12.67 -18.51
CA ASP A 155 6.57 -13.54 -18.75
C ASP A 155 5.99 -14.01 -17.42
N THR A 156 6.84 -14.41 -16.49
CA THR A 156 6.45 -14.78 -15.12
C THR A 156 5.80 -13.62 -14.38
N LEU A 157 6.39 -12.41 -14.46
CA LEU A 157 5.84 -11.21 -13.83
C LEU A 157 4.46 -10.83 -14.42
N SER A 158 4.34 -10.86 -15.74
CA SER A 158 3.09 -10.51 -16.43
C SER A 158 1.97 -11.51 -16.09
N ALA A 159 2.30 -12.80 -16.06
CA ALA A 159 1.34 -13.84 -15.68
C ALA A 159 0.92 -13.68 -14.19
N PHE A 160 1.86 -13.43 -13.29
CA PHE A 160 1.58 -13.17 -11.88
C PHE A 160 0.69 -11.94 -11.70
N GLN A 161 1.05 -10.81 -12.34
CA GLN A 161 0.28 -9.57 -12.31
C GLN A 161 -1.18 -9.81 -12.72
N LEU A 162 -1.40 -10.50 -13.83
CA LEU A 162 -2.74 -10.76 -14.36
C LEU A 162 -3.58 -11.63 -13.40
N GLN A 163 -2.99 -12.67 -12.85
CA GLN A 163 -3.69 -13.60 -11.97
C GLN A 163 -4.02 -12.96 -10.61
N ILE A 164 -3.03 -12.34 -9.98
CA ILE A 164 -3.21 -11.73 -8.66
C ILE A 164 -4.15 -10.52 -8.75
N ARG A 165 -4.05 -9.73 -9.82
CA ARG A 165 -4.98 -8.60 -10.02
C ARG A 165 -6.43 -9.04 -10.03
N LYS A 166 -6.79 -10.10 -10.76
CA LYS A 166 -8.14 -10.66 -10.78
C LYS A 166 -8.62 -11.13 -9.40
N ILE A 167 -7.72 -11.76 -8.62
CA ILE A 167 -8.05 -12.18 -7.26
C ILE A 167 -8.35 -10.96 -6.39
N ARG A 168 -7.53 -9.91 -6.45
CA ARG A 168 -7.75 -8.68 -5.67
C ARG A 168 -9.02 -7.94 -6.11
N GLU A 169 -9.31 -7.90 -7.40
CA GLU A 169 -10.59 -7.35 -7.90
C GLU A 169 -11.78 -8.08 -7.30
N SER A 170 -11.73 -9.42 -7.25
CA SER A 170 -12.78 -10.23 -6.62
C SER A 170 -12.90 -9.97 -5.12
N ILE A 171 -11.77 -9.83 -4.40
CA ILE A 171 -11.75 -9.49 -2.97
C ILE A 171 -12.42 -8.13 -2.74
N LEU A 172 -12.05 -7.10 -3.52
CA LEU A 172 -12.61 -5.77 -3.37
C LEU A 172 -14.12 -5.75 -3.67
N LEU A 173 -14.56 -6.47 -4.70
CA LEU A 173 -15.98 -6.59 -5.02
C LEU A 173 -16.75 -7.25 -3.86
N THR A 174 -16.23 -8.35 -3.33
CA THR A 174 -16.84 -9.03 -2.18
C THR A 174 -16.90 -8.14 -0.93
N ASN A 175 -15.86 -7.34 -0.69
CA ASN A 175 -15.87 -6.38 0.42
C ASN A 175 -16.93 -5.29 0.22
N ASP A 176 -17.10 -4.78 -1.00
CA ASP A 176 -18.15 -3.81 -1.32
C ASP A 176 -19.56 -4.40 -1.12
N GLU A 177 -19.77 -5.66 -1.54
CA GLU A 177 -21.03 -6.37 -1.32
C GLU A 177 -21.31 -6.58 0.18
N ASN A 178 -20.30 -6.97 0.95
CA ASN A 178 -20.43 -7.12 2.41
C ASN A 178 -20.80 -5.82 3.09
N LEU A 179 -20.17 -4.69 2.70
CA LEU A 179 -20.49 -3.38 3.24
C LEU A 179 -21.95 -2.98 2.92
N GLN A 180 -22.43 -3.27 1.71
CA GLN A 180 -23.82 -3.02 1.34
C GLN A 180 -24.79 -3.87 2.18
N LEU A 181 -24.49 -5.14 2.40
CA LEU A 181 -25.29 -6.03 3.23
C LEU A 181 -25.30 -5.60 4.70
N GLU A 182 -24.18 -5.15 5.24
CA GLU A 182 -24.12 -4.59 6.60
C GLU A 182 -24.98 -3.32 6.73
N ASN A 183 -24.92 -2.43 5.76
CA ASN A 183 -25.76 -1.23 5.74
C ASN A 183 -27.25 -1.58 5.69
N LEU A 184 -27.66 -2.54 4.86
CA LEU A 184 -29.03 -3.03 4.79
C LEU A 184 -29.48 -3.66 6.11
N ARG A 185 -28.65 -4.50 6.74
CA ARG A 185 -28.94 -5.08 8.05
C ARG A 185 -29.16 -4.02 9.15
N ASN A 186 -28.35 -2.97 9.13
CA ASN A 186 -28.45 -1.89 10.13
C ASN A 186 -29.65 -0.96 9.88
N TRP A 187 -30.31 -1.07 8.74
CA TRP A 187 -31.52 -0.34 8.37
C TRP A 187 -32.83 -1.06 8.85
N LEU A 188 -32.75 -2.34 9.13
CA LEU A 188 -33.83 -3.19 9.63
C LEU A 188 -33.88 -3.19 11.17
#